data_eff29a5d15f43adf3eb52de440b7b621
#
_entry.id   eff29a5d15f43adf3eb52de440b7b621
#
_cell.length_a   1.000
_cell.length_b   1.000
_cell.length_c   1.000
_cell.angle_alpha   90.00
_cell.angle_beta   90.00
_cell.angle_gamma   90.00
#
_symmetry.space_group_name_H-M   'P 1'
#
loop_
_entity.id
_entity.type
_entity.pdbx_description
1 polymer ?
#
loop_
_entity_poly.entity_id
_entity_poly.type
_entity_poly.pdbx_seq_one_letter_code
_entity_poly.pdbx_strand_id
1 'polypeptide(L)'
;QIPITVNGTSMKVSVDMTLGRLLRDNGDFDAHPGNLVDVAGDMIEKHAGKPIVVSINGAAVRRDAIDSTTIPQDGMVMVTSGEDVTEDHTVRKETVPHGESIDIAGGSIQILKQAGKDGVHEYWVGKRSGKHVDKGVTVEPQDTIVVPLNPRPEGKKVIALTFDDGPSKYSGPILDILKEKGVKATFFDVGEECLSFPDAEKR
;
A
#
# COMPACT_ATOMS: atom_id res chain seq x y z
N GLN A 1 11.32 -11.58 -52.95
CA GLN A 1 11.43 -10.69 -51.81
C GLN A 1 10.07 -10.10 -51.44
N ILE A 2 9.81 -9.94 -50.15
CA ILE A 2 8.60 -9.31 -49.60
C ILE A 2 8.98 -8.01 -48.88
N PRO A 3 8.15 -6.97 -48.95
CA PRO A 3 8.32 -5.78 -48.13
C PRO A 3 7.91 -6.08 -46.70
N ILE A 4 8.65 -5.49 -45.75
CA ILE A 4 8.34 -5.47 -44.30
C ILE A 4 8.70 -4.11 -43.74
N THR A 5 8.24 -3.81 -42.55
CA THR A 5 8.63 -2.61 -41.81
C THR A 5 9.27 -3.02 -40.47
N VAL A 6 10.45 -2.53 -40.17
CA VAL A 6 11.12 -2.79 -38.87
C VAL A 6 11.38 -1.46 -38.18
N ASN A 7 10.86 -1.30 -36.97
CA ASN A 7 10.98 -0.04 -36.19
C ASN A 7 10.61 1.22 -37.01
N GLY A 8 9.59 1.10 -37.89
CA GLY A 8 9.14 2.19 -38.76
C GLY A 8 9.92 2.34 -40.06
N THR A 9 11.00 1.58 -40.29
CA THR A 9 11.79 1.63 -41.51
C THR A 9 11.42 0.48 -42.45
N SER A 10 11.06 0.79 -43.69
CA SER A 10 10.73 -0.20 -44.72
C SER A 10 11.97 -0.89 -45.29
N MET A 11 11.92 -2.20 -45.42
CA MET A 11 12.97 -3.01 -46.06
C MET A 11 12.40 -4.19 -46.81
N LYS A 12 13.21 -4.84 -47.68
CA LYS A 12 12.82 -6.04 -48.42
C LYS A 12 13.63 -7.23 -47.92
N VAL A 13 12.94 -8.31 -47.62
CA VAL A 13 13.52 -9.58 -47.13
C VAL A 13 13.11 -10.76 -48.02
N SER A 14 13.74 -11.92 -47.87
CA SER A 14 13.31 -13.16 -48.53
C SER A 14 11.96 -13.63 -47.99
N VAL A 15 11.19 -14.35 -48.82
CA VAL A 15 9.82 -14.81 -48.47
C VAL A 15 9.79 -15.69 -47.22
N ASP A 16 10.87 -16.42 -46.97
CA ASP A 16 11.05 -17.37 -45.86
C ASP A 16 11.89 -16.79 -44.71
N MET A 17 12.02 -15.47 -44.66
CA MET A 17 12.78 -14.82 -43.61
C MET A 17 12.16 -15.06 -42.21
N THR A 18 12.94 -15.63 -41.31
CA THR A 18 12.54 -15.77 -39.92
C THR A 18 12.99 -14.56 -39.09
N LEU A 19 12.29 -14.30 -37.97
CA LEU A 19 12.68 -13.23 -37.05
C LEU A 19 14.11 -13.40 -36.54
N GLY A 20 14.48 -14.60 -36.12
CA GLY A 20 15.83 -14.85 -35.58
C GLY A 20 16.92 -14.57 -36.62
N ARG A 21 16.70 -14.91 -37.89
CA ARG A 21 17.63 -14.57 -38.96
C ARG A 21 17.67 -13.06 -39.20
N LEU A 22 16.51 -12.42 -39.28
CA LEU A 22 16.42 -10.96 -39.45
C LEU A 22 17.20 -10.21 -38.35
N LEU A 23 17.05 -10.60 -37.10
CA LEU A 23 17.75 -10.01 -35.96
C LEU A 23 19.26 -10.20 -36.10
N ARG A 24 19.73 -11.42 -36.30
CA ARG A 24 21.16 -11.71 -36.44
C ARG A 24 21.82 -10.95 -37.60
N ASP A 25 21.15 -10.92 -38.74
CA ASP A 25 21.68 -10.28 -39.95
C ASP A 25 21.76 -8.74 -39.82
N ASN A 26 21.03 -8.15 -38.86
CA ASN A 26 20.95 -6.69 -38.64
C ASN A 26 21.39 -6.26 -37.22
N GLY A 27 22.16 -7.08 -36.52
CA GLY A 27 22.68 -6.73 -35.18
C GLY A 27 21.59 -6.35 -34.19
N ASP A 28 20.48 -7.12 -34.17
CA ASP A 28 19.31 -6.87 -33.34
C ASP A 28 18.72 -5.46 -33.46
N PHE A 29 19.03 -4.74 -34.56
CA PHE A 29 18.64 -3.34 -34.78
C PHE A 29 19.06 -2.42 -33.63
N ASP A 30 20.28 -2.60 -33.12
CA ASP A 30 20.86 -1.90 -31.97
C ASP A 30 20.09 -2.09 -30.65
N ALA A 31 19.10 -2.98 -30.61
CA ALA A 31 18.44 -3.35 -29.39
C ALA A 31 19.31 -4.31 -28.55
N HIS A 32 19.33 -4.13 -27.26
CA HIS A 32 20.10 -4.95 -26.33
C HIS A 32 19.28 -5.32 -25.09
N PRO A 33 19.63 -6.40 -24.38
CA PRO A 33 19.05 -6.67 -23.07
C PRO A 33 19.25 -5.51 -22.13
N GLY A 34 18.33 -5.31 -21.18
CA GLY A 34 18.51 -4.37 -20.08
C GLY A 34 19.71 -4.73 -19.21
N ASN A 35 20.06 -3.88 -18.28
CA ASN A 35 21.15 -4.10 -17.35
C ASN A 35 20.64 -4.63 -16.02
N LEU A 36 21.49 -5.29 -15.25
CA LEU A 36 21.29 -5.45 -13.83
C LEU A 36 21.77 -4.18 -13.12
N VAL A 37 20.90 -3.55 -12.37
CA VAL A 37 21.20 -2.35 -11.60
C VAL A 37 21.07 -2.61 -10.11
N ASP A 38 21.76 -1.84 -9.30
CA ASP A 38 21.63 -1.92 -7.85
C ASP A 38 20.38 -1.19 -7.35
N VAL A 39 20.16 -1.21 -6.04
CA VAL A 39 18.98 -0.56 -5.41
C VAL A 39 18.94 0.96 -5.56
N ALA A 40 20.07 1.58 -5.93
CA ALA A 40 20.19 3.00 -6.25
C ALA A 40 20.01 3.30 -7.75
N GLY A 41 19.98 2.28 -8.61
CA GLY A 41 19.88 2.41 -10.06
C GLY A 41 21.23 2.42 -10.80
N ASP A 42 22.35 2.23 -10.10
CA ASP A 42 23.66 2.16 -10.74
C ASP A 42 23.89 0.77 -11.34
N MET A 43 24.52 0.74 -12.52
CA MET A 43 24.75 -0.50 -13.25
C MET A 43 25.74 -1.43 -12.51
N ILE A 44 25.30 -2.65 -12.24
CA ILE A 44 26.13 -3.76 -11.72
C ILE A 44 26.69 -4.59 -12.86
N GLU A 45 25.82 -4.94 -13.82
CA GLU A 45 26.21 -5.83 -14.91
C GLU A 45 25.44 -5.49 -16.18
N LYS A 46 26.21 -5.27 -17.26
CA LYS A 46 25.68 -4.92 -18.55
C LYS A 46 24.94 -6.11 -19.19
N HIS A 47 23.77 -5.84 -19.75
CA HIS A 47 22.96 -6.82 -20.49
C HIS A 47 22.44 -8.02 -19.64
N ALA A 48 22.48 -7.89 -18.33
CA ALA A 48 21.96 -8.90 -17.40
C ALA A 48 20.54 -8.64 -16.89
N GLY A 49 19.83 -7.67 -17.49
CA GLY A 49 18.42 -7.37 -17.25
C GLY A 49 17.47 -8.20 -18.11
N LYS A 50 16.29 -7.65 -18.38
CA LYS A 50 15.31 -8.34 -19.24
C LYS A 50 15.84 -8.43 -20.69
N PRO A 51 15.50 -9.53 -21.41
CA PRO A 51 15.88 -9.67 -22.81
C PRO A 51 15.17 -8.65 -23.70
N ILE A 52 15.69 -8.49 -24.93
CA ILE A 52 15.01 -7.72 -25.99
C ILE A 52 13.59 -8.24 -26.21
N VAL A 53 12.68 -7.36 -26.55
CA VAL A 53 11.30 -7.66 -26.87
C VAL A 53 11.07 -7.50 -28.36
N VAL A 54 10.51 -8.53 -28.98
CA VAL A 54 10.20 -8.51 -30.41
C VAL A 54 8.71 -8.75 -30.60
N SER A 55 8.07 -7.98 -31.47
CA SER A 55 6.68 -8.19 -31.85
C SER A 55 6.49 -8.13 -33.37
N ILE A 56 5.48 -8.82 -33.87
CA ILE A 56 5.00 -8.73 -35.26
C ILE A 56 3.56 -8.28 -35.24
N ASN A 57 3.23 -7.22 -35.98
CA ASN A 57 1.88 -6.67 -36.06
C ASN A 57 1.24 -6.39 -34.69
N GLY A 58 2.08 -5.94 -33.72
CA GLY A 58 1.66 -5.66 -32.35
C GLY A 58 1.58 -6.87 -31.42
N ALA A 59 1.72 -8.10 -31.92
CA ALA A 59 1.74 -9.30 -31.10
C ALA A 59 3.17 -9.67 -30.69
N ALA A 60 3.42 -9.76 -29.38
CA ALA A 60 4.74 -10.15 -28.86
C ALA A 60 5.07 -11.59 -29.24
N VAL A 61 6.31 -11.81 -29.70
CA VAL A 61 6.82 -13.13 -30.05
C VAL A 61 7.63 -13.69 -28.90
N ARG A 62 7.31 -14.93 -28.49
CA ARG A 62 8.06 -15.61 -27.43
C ARG A 62 9.49 -15.89 -27.89
N ARG A 63 10.42 -15.81 -26.95
CA ARG A 63 11.85 -15.99 -27.23
C ARG A 63 12.18 -17.34 -27.88
N ASP A 64 11.53 -18.41 -27.42
CA ASP A 64 11.69 -19.77 -27.96
C ASP A 64 11.10 -19.94 -29.39
N ALA A 65 10.26 -19.03 -29.83
CA ALA A 65 9.64 -19.01 -31.15
C ALA A 65 10.35 -18.08 -32.16
N ILE A 66 11.24 -17.22 -31.73
CA ILE A 66 11.87 -16.19 -32.59
C ILE A 66 12.54 -16.84 -33.82
N ASP A 67 13.30 -17.91 -33.65
CA ASP A 67 14.03 -18.57 -34.73
C ASP A 67 13.12 -19.31 -35.74
N SER A 68 11.92 -19.69 -35.33
CA SER A 68 10.96 -20.42 -36.16
C SER A 68 9.84 -19.54 -36.71
N THR A 69 9.66 -18.33 -36.23
CA THR A 69 8.61 -17.42 -36.67
C THR A 69 8.96 -16.76 -37.98
N THR A 70 8.21 -17.04 -39.03
CA THR A 70 8.36 -16.40 -40.36
C THR A 70 7.65 -15.05 -40.36
N ILE A 71 8.24 -14.07 -41.01
CA ILE A 71 7.67 -12.72 -41.11
C ILE A 71 6.72 -12.67 -42.30
N PRO A 72 5.45 -12.30 -42.12
CA PRO A 72 4.51 -12.19 -43.24
C PRO A 72 4.85 -10.99 -44.13
N GLN A 73 4.39 -11.03 -45.38
CA GLN A 73 4.44 -9.86 -46.27
C GLN A 73 3.71 -8.68 -45.62
N ASP A 74 4.26 -7.50 -45.76
CA ASP A 74 3.81 -6.25 -45.11
C ASP A 74 3.79 -6.31 -43.58
N GLY A 75 4.51 -7.27 -42.99
CA GLY A 75 4.64 -7.41 -41.54
C GLY A 75 5.33 -6.23 -40.89
N MET A 76 4.76 -5.74 -39.81
CA MET A 76 5.38 -4.70 -38.95
C MET A 76 6.10 -5.39 -37.78
N VAL A 77 7.42 -5.34 -37.83
CA VAL A 77 8.29 -5.86 -36.76
C VAL A 77 8.72 -4.71 -35.85
N MET A 78 8.53 -4.86 -34.56
CA MET A 78 9.09 -3.96 -33.54
C MET A 78 10.12 -4.71 -32.73
N VAL A 79 11.31 -4.13 -32.61
CA VAL A 79 12.40 -4.65 -31.80
C VAL A 79 12.77 -3.58 -30.79
N THR A 80 12.65 -3.88 -29.50
CA THR A 80 12.95 -2.93 -28.43
C THR A 80 13.94 -3.53 -27.45
N SER A 81 14.79 -2.70 -26.88
CA SER A 81 15.70 -3.11 -25.80
C SER A 81 14.93 -3.59 -24.59
N GLY A 82 15.52 -4.52 -23.86
CA GLY A 82 15.00 -5.00 -22.59
C GLY A 82 15.06 -3.94 -21.49
N GLU A 83 14.24 -4.11 -20.47
CA GLU A 83 14.25 -3.25 -19.28
C GLU A 83 15.37 -3.65 -18.32
N ASP A 84 15.90 -2.66 -17.62
CA ASP A 84 16.81 -2.92 -16.51
C ASP A 84 16.08 -3.66 -15.39
N VAL A 85 16.83 -4.47 -14.65
CA VAL A 85 16.33 -5.24 -13.49
C VAL A 85 17.12 -4.83 -12.26
N THR A 86 16.40 -4.45 -11.22
CA THR A 86 17.05 -4.18 -9.92
C THR A 86 17.48 -5.50 -9.28
N GLU A 87 18.66 -5.49 -8.70
CA GLU A 87 19.18 -6.64 -7.94
C GLU A 87 18.23 -7.09 -6.83
N ASP A 88 18.35 -8.34 -6.42
CA ASP A 88 17.68 -8.82 -5.21
C ASP A 88 18.09 -7.97 -4.01
N HIS A 89 17.10 -7.61 -3.19
CA HIS A 89 17.31 -6.77 -2.02
C HIS A 89 16.48 -7.22 -0.83
N THR A 90 16.90 -6.78 0.34
CA THR A 90 16.16 -6.93 1.59
C THR A 90 15.45 -5.62 1.88
N VAL A 91 14.17 -5.69 2.21
CA VAL A 91 13.38 -4.55 2.67
C VAL A 91 13.42 -4.51 4.19
N ARG A 92 13.94 -3.42 4.75
CA ARG A 92 13.86 -3.11 6.18
C ARG A 92 12.76 -2.09 6.39
N LYS A 93 11.92 -2.33 7.39
CA LYS A 93 10.80 -1.45 7.75
C LYS A 93 11.00 -0.92 9.15
N GLU A 94 10.79 0.37 9.30
CA GLU A 94 10.77 1.05 10.59
C GLU A 94 9.40 1.67 10.80
N THR A 95 8.89 1.59 12.03
CA THR A 95 7.62 2.19 12.39
C THR A 95 7.78 3.70 12.50
N VAL A 96 6.91 4.45 11.83
CA VAL A 96 6.74 5.89 12.01
C VAL A 96 5.55 6.09 12.95
N PRO A 97 5.77 6.52 14.20
CA PRO A 97 4.67 6.68 15.16
C PRO A 97 3.64 7.68 14.65
N HIS A 98 2.37 7.38 14.89
CA HIS A 98 1.30 8.35 14.64
C HIS A 98 1.26 9.43 15.71
N GLY A 99 0.76 10.59 15.36
CA GLY A 99 0.50 11.69 16.28
C GLY A 99 -0.86 11.56 16.97
N GLU A 100 -1.10 12.47 17.90
CA GLU A 100 -2.36 12.59 18.63
C GLU A 100 -2.88 14.03 18.53
N SER A 101 -4.16 14.17 18.21
CA SER A 101 -4.91 15.43 18.26
C SER A 101 -6.08 15.24 19.20
N ILE A 102 -5.88 15.64 20.46
CA ILE A 102 -6.85 15.46 21.55
C ILE A 102 -7.41 16.83 21.93
N ASP A 103 -8.63 17.11 21.51
CA ASP A 103 -9.37 18.29 21.95
C ASP A 103 -10.37 17.87 23.03
N ILE A 104 -10.12 18.29 24.26
CA ILE A 104 -10.98 18.04 25.43
C ILE A 104 -11.72 19.27 25.90
N ALA A 105 -11.57 20.40 25.22
CA ALA A 105 -12.18 21.66 25.64
C ALA A 105 -13.66 21.72 25.24
N GLY A 106 -14.51 22.00 26.22
CA GLY A 106 -15.91 22.43 25.98
C GLY A 106 -16.94 21.34 25.67
N GLY A 107 -16.60 20.05 25.82
CA GLY A 107 -17.54 18.94 25.61
C GLY A 107 -17.76 18.10 26.85
N SER A 108 -19.01 17.66 27.08
CA SER A 108 -19.34 16.73 28.18
C SER A 108 -18.92 15.30 27.87
N ILE A 109 -18.74 14.97 26.60
CA ILE A 109 -18.39 13.64 26.10
C ILE A 109 -17.20 13.80 25.16
N GLN A 110 -16.26 12.87 25.23
CA GLN A 110 -15.16 12.77 24.28
C GLN A 110 -15.42 11.61 23.33
N ILE A 111 -15.30 11.84 22.03
CA ILE A 111 -15.46 10.78 21.03
C ILE A 111 -14.16 10.60 20.25
N LEU A 112 -13.79 9.33 20.06
CA LEU A 112 -12.74 8.94 19.15
C LEU A 112 -13.26 9.11 17.71
N LYS A 113 -12.87 10.22 17.07
CA LYS A 113 -13.23 10.50 15.68
C LYS A 113 -12.42 9.66 14.71
N GLN A 114 -11.15 9.42 15.03
CA GLN A 114 -10.21 8.66 14.22
C GLN A 114 -9.24 7.92 15.13
N ALA A 115 -9.12 6.62 14.91
CA ALA A 115 -8.06 5.83 15.56
C ALA A 115 -6.73 6.04 14.84
N GLY A 116 -5.67 6.21 15.59
CA GLY A 116 -4.31 6.32 15.07
C GLY A 116 -3.84 5.04 14.40
N LYS A 117 -2.98 5.20 13.40
CA LYS A 117 -2.24 4.11 12.76
C LYS A 117 -0.82 4.56 12.51
N ASP A 118 0.13 3.73 12.89
CA ASP A 118 1.53 3.98 12.59
C ASP A 118 1.81 3.89 11.10
N GLY A 119 2.70 4.74 10.64
CA GLY A 119 3.27 4.71 9.32
C GLY A 119 4.43 3.72 9.19
N VAL A 120 4.96 3.60 7.99
CA VAL A 120 6.08 2.72 7.67
C VAL A 120 7.11 3.49 6.84
N HIS A 121 8.35 3.49 7.30
CA HIS A 121 9.52 3.95 6.57
C HIS A 121 10.28 2.72 6.05
N GLU A 122 10.68 2.73 4.79
CA GLU A 122 11.36 1.60 4.16
C GLU A 122 12.79 1.96 3.73
N TYR A 123 13.69 1.00 3.95
CA TYR A 123 15.06 1.00 3.46
C TYR A 123 15.30 -0.26 2.65
N TRP A 124 15.91 -0.12 1.50
CA TRP A 124 16.33 -1.24 0.68
C TRP A 124 17.82 -1.48 0.84
N VAL A 125 18.20 -2.75 0.99
CA VAL A 125 19.60 -3.17 1.07
C VAL A 125 19.87 -4.17 -0.03
N GLY A 126 20.68 -3.80 -1.01
CA GLY A 126 21.06 -4.64 -2.12
C GLY A 126 21.84 -5.87 -1.65
N LYS A 127 21.46 -7.05 -2.14
CA LYS A 127 22.15 -8.30 -1.77
C LYS A 127 23.50 -8.47 -2.45
N ARG A 128 23.66 -7.91 -3.64
CA ARG A 128 24.89 -8.03 -4.43
C ARG A 128 25.80 -6.81 -4.25
N SER A 129 25.22 -5.60 -4.31
CA SER A 129 25.98 -4.36 -4.15
C SER A 129 26.29 -4.01 -2.69
N GLY A 130 25.46 -4.48 -1.75
CA GLY A 130 25.49 -4.05 -0.35
C GLY A 130 25.03 -2.61 -0.15
N LYS A 131 24.57 -1.92 -1.20
CA LYS A 131 24.10 -0.54 -1.08
C LYS A 131 22.83 -0.44 -0.25
N HIS A 132 22.72 0.66 0.46
CA HIS A 132 21.55 1.03 1.24
C HIS A 132 20.88 2.22 0.57
N VAL A 133 19.56 2.12 0.37
CA VAL A 133 18.75 3.22 -0.18
C VAL A 133 17.57 3.46 0.73
N ASP A 134 17.41 4.70 1.14
CA ASP A 134 16.23 5.18 1.83
C ASP A 134 15.10 5.39 0.82
N LYS A 135 14.00 4.65 0.99
CA LYS A 135 12.79 4.74 0.16
C LYS A 135 11.78 5.74 0.72
N GLY A 136 12.07 6.29 1.90
CA GLY A 136 11.20 7.22 2.60
C GLY A 136 10.00 6.55 3.27
N VAL A 137 9.04 7.37 3.66
CA VAL A 137 7.77 6.91 4.23
C VAL A 137 6.92 6.33 3.13
N THR A 138 6.67 5.02 3.18
CA THR A 138 5.85 4.28 2.20
C THR A 138 4.41 4.12 2.64
N VAL A 139 4.16 4.27 3.94
CA VAL A 139 2.81 4.35 4.53
C VAL A 139 2.81 5.53 5.48
N GLU A 140 2.02 6.55 5.17
CA GLU A 140 1.88 7.72 6.03
C GLU A 140 1.18 7.35 7.35
N PRO A 141 1.66 7.87 8.50
CA PRO A 141 0.97 7.68 9.76
C PRO A 141 -0.37 8.44 9.75
N GLN A 142 -1.32 7.91 10.49
CA GLN A 142 -2.64 8.49 10.66
C GLN A 142 -2.86 8.83 12.12
N ASP A 143 -3.04 10.10 12.45
CA ASP A 143 -3.17 10.56 13.82
C ASP A 143 -4.43 10.04 14.52
N THR A 144 -4.34 9.80 15.82
CA THR A 144 -5.51 9.66 16.69
C THR A 144 -6.19 11.03 16.83
N ILE A 145 -7.50 11.08 16.57
CA ILE A 145 -8.29 12.31 16.72
C ILE A 145 -9.42 12.07 17.72
N VAL A 146 -9.39 12.81 18.82
CA VAL A 146 -10.43 12.86 19.81
C VAL A 146 -11.05 14.26 19.82
N VAL A 147 -12.37 14.33 19.78
CA VAL A 147 -13.09 15.61 19.73
C VAL A 147 -14.19 15.65 20.79
N PRO A 148 -14.49 16.85 21.33
CA PRO A 148 -15.58 17.02 22.28
C PRO A 148 -16.93 16.90 21.58
N LEU A 149 -17.90 16.33 22.28
CA LEU A 149 -19.28 16.25 21.82
C LEU A 149 -20.20 16.84 22.91
N ASN A 150 -21.05 17.78 22.49
CA ASN A 150 -22.15 18.32 23.30
C ASN A 150 -23.46 17.91 22.64
N PRO A 151 -23.99 16.72 22.94
CA PRO A 151 -25.26 16.28 22.36
C PRO A 151 -26.40 17.17 22.85
N ARG A 152 -27.13 17.73 21.92
CA ARG A 152 -28.38 18.46 22.20
C ARG A 152 -29.53 17.70 21.55
N PRO A 153 -30.50 17.20 22.35
CA PRO A 153 -31.66 16.54 21.80
C PRO A 153 -32.52 17.54 21.02
N GLU A 154 -32.76 17.27 19.74
CA GLU A 154 -33.61 18.11 18.90
C GLU A 154 -35.09 17.76 19.14
N GLY A 155 -35.90 18.77 19.43
CA GLY A 155 -37.35 18.67 19.44
C GLY A 155 -37.99 17.87 20.59
N LYS A 156 -37.24 17.39 21.56
CA LYS A 156 -37.73 16.63 22.73
C LYS A 156 -37.20 17.21 24.04
N LYS A 157 -38.02 17.23 25.08
CA LYS A 157 -37.52 17.46 26.43
C LYS A 157 -36.91 16.16 26.93
N VAL A 158 -35.60 16.19 27.17
CA VAL A 158 -34.83 15.04 27.64
C VAL A 158 -34.11 15.39 28.94
N ILE A 159 -34.11 14.49 29.89
CA ILE A 159 -33.38 14.59 31.15
C ILE A 159 -32.29 13.52 31.15
N ALA A 160 -31.05 13.90 31.42
CA ALA A 160 -29.97 12.96 31.72
C ALA A 160 -29.93 12.76 33.24
N LEU A 161 -29.94 11.52 33.68
CA LEU A 161 -29.75 11.17 35.08
C LEU A 161 -28.31 10.69 35.26
N THR A 162 -27.58 11.36 36.16
CA THR A 162 -26.19 11.02 36.47
C THR A 162 -26.00 10.76 37.97
N PHE A 163 -25.08 9.86 38.29
CA PHE A 163 -24.64 9.56 39.64
C PHE A 163 -23.12 9.68 39.68
N ASP A 164 -22.64 10.57 40.52
CA ASP A 164 -21.21 10.92 40.58
C ASP A 164 -20.59 10.35 41.87
N ASP A 165 -19.27 10.17 41.87
CA ASP A 165 -18.43 9.77 43.01
C ASP A 165 -18.79 8.40 43.61
N GLY A 166 -19.37 7.50 42.78
CA GLY A 166 -19.60 6.11 43.18
C GLY A 166 -18.42 5.18 42.86
N PRO A 167 -18.64 3.84 42.97
CA PRO A 167 -19.79 3.19 43.57
C PRO A 167 -19.85 3.28 45.10
N SER A 168 -21.03 2.99 45.68
CA SER A 168 -21.24 2.99 47.12
C SER A 168 -22.17 1.84 47.54
N LYS A 169 -22.41 1.71 48.86
CA LYS A 169 -23.41 0.74 49.39
C LYS A 169 -24.83 0.95 48.84
N TYR A 170 -25.10 2.13 48.26
CA TYR A 170 -26.40 2.47 47.68
C TYR A 170 -26.49 2.17 46.19
N SER A 171 -25.39 1.89 45.52
CA SER A 171 -25.36 1.68 44.06
C SER A 171 -26.21 0.48 43.65
N GLY A 172 -26.13 -0.64 44.40
CA GLY A 172 -26.96 -1.82 44.15
C GLY A 172 -28.47 -1.53 44.15
N PRO A 173 -29.03 -0.97 45.25
CA PRO A 173 -30.43 -0.55 45.30
C PRO A 173 -30.85 0.46 44.22
N ILE A 174 -30.00 1.40 43.87
CA ILE A 174 -30.24 2.36 42.77
C ILE A 174 -30.37 1.62 41.44
N LEU A 175 -29.43 0.74 41.12
CA LEU A 175 -29.46 -0.05 39.90
C LEU A 175 -30.73 -0.92 39.80
N ASP A 176 -31.20 -1.50 40.91
CA ASP A 176 -32.43 -2.27 40.95
C ASP A 176 -33.67 -1.42 40.63
N ILE A 177 -33.75 -0.18 41.18
CA ILE A 177 -34.82 0.76 40.88
C ILE A 177 -34.77 1.18 39.40
N LEU A 178 -33.60 1.52 38.88
CA LEU A 178 -33.42 1.91 37.46
C LEU A 178 -33.88 0.78 36.54
N LYS A 179 -33.52 -0.45 36.86
CA LYS A 179 -33.94 -1.66 36.12
C LYS A 179 -35.47 -1.87 36.21
N GLU A 180 -36.07 -1.76 37.40
CA GLU A 180 -37.52 -1.86 37.59
C GLU A 180 -38.28 -0.82 36.76
N LYS A 181 -37.79 0.40 36.73
CA LYS A 181 -38.45 1.52 36.03
C LYS A 181 -38.08 1.58 34.53
N GLY A 182 -37.17 0.76 34.04
CA GLY A 182 -36.69 0.77 32.67
C GLY A 182 -35.98 2.09 32.32
N VAL A 183 -35.36 2.77 33.29
CA VAL A 183 -34.68 4.05 33.13
C VAL A 183 -33.18 3.82 32.98
N LYS A 184 -32.57 4.54 32.07
CA LYS A 184 -31.10 4.58 31.89
C LYS A 184 -30.50 5.74 32.67
N ALA A 185 -29.32 5.53 33.22
CA ALA A 185 -28.54 6.54 33.90
C ALA A 185 -27.06 6.38 33.52
N THR A 186 -26.26 7.40 33.79
CA THR A 186 -24.78 7.36 33.67
C THR A 186 -24.18 7.44 35.08
N PHE A 187 -23.24 6.56 35.35
CA PHE A 187 -22.46 6.58 36.58
C PHE A 187 -21.06 7.05 36.29
N PHE A 188 -20.56 7.99 37.07
CA PHE A 188 -19.18 8.47 37.06
C PHE A 188 -18.50 8.00 38.34
N ASP A 189 -17.86 6.84 38.25
CA ASP A 189 -17.33 6.15 39.40
C ASP A 189 -15.88 6.54 39.69
N VAL A 190 -15.49 6.60 40.97
CA VAL A 190 -14.14 6.82 41.44
C VAL A 190 -13.43 5.47 41.51
N GLY A 191 -12.25 5.35 40.88
CA GLY A 191 -11.54 4.07 40.79
C GLY A 191 -11.21 3.45 42.16
N GLU A 192 -10.97 4.24 43.21
CA GLU A 192 -10.75 3.73 44.55
C GLU A 192 -12.03 3.10 45.17
N GLU A 193 -13.17 3.72 44.88
CA GLU A 193 -14.47 3.19 45.33
C GLU A 193 -14.86 1.90 44.57
N CYS A 194 -14.46 1.77 43.31
CA CYS A 194 -14.65 0.53 42.54
C CYS A 194 -13.93 -0.66 43.20
N LEU A 195 -12.78 -0.45 43.83
CA LEU A 195 -12.06 -1.48 44.57
C LEU A 195 -12.81 -1.88 45.86
N SER A 196 -13.55 -0.93 46.47
CA SER A 196 -14.32 -1.15 47.70
C SER A 196 -15.69 -1.82 47.44
N PHE A 197 -16.27 -1.60 46.25
CA PHE A 197 -17.60 -2.08 45.88
C PHE A 197 -17.60 -2.81 44.52
N PRO A 198 -16.78 -3.86 44.32
CA PRO A 198 -16.57 -4.47 42.98
C PRO A 198 -17.84 -5.14 42.41
N ASP A 199 -18.81 -5.50 43.25
CA ASP A 199 -20.06 -6.12 42.79
C ASP A 199 -21.03 -5.09 42.19
N ALA A 200 -20.92 -3.83 42.55
CA ALA A 200 -21.74 -2.76 41.98
C ALA A 200 -21.32 -2.45 40.54
N GLU A 201 -20.02 -2.51 40.27
CA GLU A 201 -19.45 -2.24 38.94
C GLU A 201 -19.82 -3.33 37.91
N LYS A 202 -20.06 -4.55 38.33
CA LYS A 202 -20.40 -5.69 37.44
C LYS A 202 -21.88 -5.76 37.05
N ARG A 203 -22.75 -4.94 37.60
CA ARG A 203 -24.19 -4.94 37.41
C ARG A 203 -24.66 -3.97 36.36
#